data_eb780aa9ea64d4a9fb3082c0b7d9e6f4
#
_entry.id   eb780aa9ea64d4a9fb3082c0b7d9e6f4
#
_cell.length_a   1.000
_cell.length_b   1.000
_cell.length_c   1.000
_cell.angle_alpha   90.00
_cell.angle_beta   90.00
_cell.angle_gamma   90.00
#
_symmetry.space_group_name_H-M   'P 1'
#
loop_
_entity.id
_entity.type
_entity.pdbx_description
1 polymer ?
#
loop_
_entity_poly.entity_id
_entity_poly.type
_entity_poly.pdbx_seq_one_letter_code
_entity_poly.pdbx_strand_id
1 'polypeptide(L)'
;MSDSQAGGTQVIYDGRILRLELQEGKWEVIRHAAAVSILALNDAGEMLLVRQLRRAVNAHTVEAPAGLIDEGETPEQAARRELQEEAGLDAEMTLLTQFYSSPGFCDELLYVFAARNLRDSRLPMDDDEEIEVLWMRPQAVLDGLRDGTLVGSAATITAALFGVQLLAAGAAQ
;
A
#
# COMPACT_ATOMS: atom_id res chain seq x y z
N MET A 1 19.92 44.34 10.08
CA MET A 1 18.54 44.25 9.54
C MET A 1 18.56 43.10 8.58
N SER A 2 18.17 41.91 9.07
CA SER A 2 18.10 40.71 8.23
C SER A 2 16.70 40.68 7.65
N ASP A 3 16.63 40.80 6.33
CA ASP A 3 15.41 40.54 5.56
C ASP A 3 14.90 39.13 5.90
N SER A 4 13.81 39.09 6.65
CA SER A 4 12.98 37.90 6.79
C SER A 4 12.39 37.63 5.41
N GLN A 5 13.02 36.72 4.63
CA GLN A 5 12.37 36.12 3.48
C GLN A 5 11.15 35.37 3.99
N ALA A 6 9.99 35.99 3.84
CA ALA A 6 8.70 35.37 4.09
C ALA A 6 8.58 34.12 3.20
N GLY A 7 8.50 33.03 3.84
CA GLY A 7 7.94 31.73 3.58
C GLY A 7 7.68 31.29 2.14
N GLY A 8 8.74 31.01 1.36
CA GLY A 8 8.61 30.26 0.11
C GLY A 8 8.83 28.77 0.33
N THR A 9 8.46 27.94 -0.65
CA THR A 9 8.81 26.53 -0.71
C THR A 9 10.14 26.38 -1.45
N GLN A 10 11.11 25.73 -0.82
CA GLN A 10 12.39 25.36 -1.41
C GLN A 10 12.41 23.86 -1.66
N VAL A 11 12.70 23.45 -2.89
CA VAL A 11 12.96 22.03 -3.21
C VAL A 11 14.37 21.69 -2.75
N ILE A 12 14.48 20.72 -1.87
CA ILE A 12 15.76 20.20 -1.33
C ILE A 12 16.25 19.02 -2.15
N TYR A 13 15.31 18.15 -2.55
CA TYR A 13 15.60 16.98 -3.37
C TYR A 13 14.41 16.70 -4.27
N ASP A 14 14.67 16.31 -5.52
CA ASP A 14 13.67 15.93 -6.51
C ASP A 14 14.10 14.60 -7.15
N GLY A 15 13.53 13.50 -6.66
CA GLY A 15 13.86 12.15 -7.08
C GLY A 15 12.74 11.49 -7.88
N ARG A 16 12.94 10.22 -8.24
CA ARG A 16 11.96 9.45 -9.02
C ARG A 16 10.69 9.15 -8.22
N ILE A 17 10.84 8.82 -6.92
CA ILE A 17 9.74 8.35 -6.07
C ILE A 17 9.19 9.47 -5.20
N LEU A 18 10.05 10.33 -4.69
CA LEU A 18 9.68 11.39 -3.76
C LEU A 18 10.37 12.71 -4.07
N ARG A 19 9.74 13.79 -3.63
CA ARG A 19 10.32 15.13 -3.63
C ARG A 19 10.30 15.67 -2.21
N LEU A 20 11.45 16.14 -1.72
CA LEU A 20 11.58 16.79 -0.42
C LEU A 20 11.53 18.30 -0.58
N GLU A 21 10.64 18.94 0.13
CA GLU A 21 10.46 20.39 0.20
C GLU A 21 10.69 20.90 1.61
N LEU A 22 11.35 22.06 1.72
CA LEU A 22 11.38 22.86 2.94
C LEU A 22 10.43 24.05 2.76
N GLN A 23 9.32 24.05 3.50
CA GLN A 23 8.31 25.09 3.45
C GLN A 23 8.50 26.08 4.62
N GLU A 24 8.42 27.38 4.33
CA GLU A 24 8.60 28.45 5.31
C GLU A 24 9.91 28.34 6.12
N GLY A 25 10.93 27.68 5.58
CA GLY A 25 12.22 27.49 6.22
C GLY A 25 12.21 26.56 7.45
N LYS A 26 11.12 25.82 7.70
CA LYS A 26 10.98 24.98 8.89
C LYS A 26 10.23 23.65 8.68
N TRP A 27 9.31 23.57 7.73
CA TRP A 27 8.51 22.37 7.51
C TRP A 27 9.14 21.50 6.44
N GLU A 28 9.61 20.33 6.81
CA GLU A 28 10.08 19.30 5.90
C GLU A 28 8.87 18.50 5.40
N VAL A 29 8.60 18.59 4.10
CA VAL A 29 7.43 17.95 3.47
C VAL A 29 7.90 17.05 2.34
N ILE A 30 7.45 15.80 2.37
CA ILE A 30 7.63 14.85 1.29
C ILE A 30 6.40 14.87 0.40
N ARG A 31 6.61 15.12 -0.91
CA ARG A 31 5.62 14.89 -1.95
C ARG A 31 5.81 13.51 -2.52
N HIS A 32 4.74 12.74 -2.55
CA HIS A 32 4.73 11.36 -2.99
C HIS A 32 3.49 11.08 -3.84
N ALA A 33 3.60 10.21 -4.84
CA ALA A 33 2.45 9.77 -5.59
C ALA A 33 1.45 9.05 -4.66
N ALA A 34 0.17 9.12 -5.01
CA ALA A 34 -0.83 8.30 -4.34
C ALA A 34 -0.60 6.82 -4.65
N ALA A 35 -1.07 5.94 -3.77
CA ALA A 35 -0.88 4.51 -3.88
C ALA A 35 -2.16 3.73 -3.61
N VAL A 36 -2.18 2.45 -3.99
CA VAL A 36 -3.24 1.50 -3.71
C VAL A 36 -2.73 0.35 -2.86
N SER A 37 -3.62 -0.29 -2.10
CA SER A 37 -3.39 -1.56 -1.43
C SER A 37 -4.63 -2.44 -1.56
N ILE A 38 -4.44 -3.76 -1.72
CA ILE A 38 -5.51 -4.66 -2.12
C ILE A 38 -5.70 -5.78 -1.08
N LEU A 39 -6.88 -5.84 -0.48
CA LEU A 39 -7.35 -6.99 0.28
C LEU A 39 -8.03 -7.97 -0.68
N ALA A 40 -7.32 -9.01 -1.12
CA ALA A 40 -7.88 -10.12 -1.87
C ALA A 40 -8.07 -11.33 -0.95
N LEU A 41 -9.31 -11.84 -0.84
CA LEU A 41 -9.64 -13.02 -0.04
C LEU A 41 -9.97 -14.19 -0.95
N ASN A 42 -9.38 -15.37 -0.67
CA ASN A 42 -9.74 -16.63 -1.31
C ASN A 42 -10.94 -17.30 -0.61
N ASP A 43 -11.43 -18.42 -1.18
CA ASP A 43 -12.56 -19.18 -0.64
C ASP A 43 -12.29 -19.80 0.73
N ALA A 44 -11.01 -19.98 1.10
CA ALA A 44 -10.61 -20.45 2.43
C ALA A 44 -10.61 -19.35 3.49
N GLY A 45 -10.89 -18.10 3.10
CA GLY A 45 -10.85 -16.93 3.99
C GLY A 45 -9.42 -16.50 4.32
N GLU A 46 -8.47 -16.77 3.43
CA GLU A 46 -7.10 -16.29 3.54
C GLU A 46 -6.92 -15.06 2.64
N MET A 47 -6.17 -14.09 3.11
CA MET A 47 -5.79 -12.92 2.34
C MET A 47 -4.50 -13.16 1.57
N LEU A 48 -4.46 -12.63 0.36
CA LEU A 48 -3.26 -12.57 -0.46
C LEU A 48 -2.26 -11.62 0.16
N LEU A 49 -1.00 -12.04 0.17
CA LEU A 49 0.13 -11.25 0.63
C LEU A 49 1.30 -11.43 -0.33
N VAL A 50 2.13 -10.43 -0.38
CA VAL A 50 3.41 -10.43 -1.07
C VAL A 50 4.54 -10.24 -0.06
N ARG A 51 5.60 -11.04 -0.21
CA ARG A 51 6.82 -10.90 0.58
C ARG A 51 7.93 -10.37 -0.29
N GLN A 52 8.53 -9.26 0.13
CA GLN A 52 9.57 -8.58 -0.62
C GLN A 52 10.59 -7.89 0.29
N LEU A 53 11.79 -7.62 -0.23
CA LEU A 53 12.83 -6.86 0.49
C LEU A 53 12.55 -5.37 0.39
N ARG A 54 12.22 -4.73 1.50
CA ARG A 54 12.11 -3.27 1.59
C ARG A 54 13.41 -2.65 2.07
N ARG A 55 14.12 -1.99 1.17
CA ARG A 55 15.44 -1.41 1.44
C ARG A 55 15.43 -0.34 2.53
N ALA A 56 14.34 0.44 2.64
CA ALA A 56 14.23 1.50 3.64
C ALA A 56 14.31 0.97 5.08
N VAL A 57 13.76 -0.23 5.33
CA VAL A 57 13.79 -0.90 6.64
C VAL A 57 14.82 -2.04 6.69
N ASN A 58 15.47 -2.33 5.56
CA ASN A 58 16.46 -3.40 5.38
C ASN A 58 15.96 -4.78 5.88
N ALA A 59 14.70 -5.10 5.57
CA ALA A 59 14.05 -6.33 6.00
C ALA A 59 13.07 -6.81 4.93
N HIS A 60 12.81 -8.14 4.92
CA HIS A 60 11.67 -8.65 4.19
C HIS A 60 10.39 -8.30 4.94
N THR A 61 9.46 -7.69 4.23
CA THR A 61 8.13 -7.37 4.72
C THR A 61 7.09 -8.31 4.10
N VAL A 62 6.01 -8.52 4.82
CA VAL A 62 4.81 -9.21 4.33
C VAL A 62 3.71 -8.16 4.20
N GLU A 63 3.26 -7.94 2.99
CA GLU A 63 2.38 -6.82 2.65
C GLU A 63 1.16 -7.29 1.86
N ALA A 64 0.03 -6.60 2.01
CA ALA A 64 -1.06 -6.69 1.04
C ALA A 64 -0.54 -6.12 -0.30
N PRO A 65 -0.89 -6.71 -1.47
CA PRO A 65 -0.49 -6.17 -2.77
C PRO A 65 -0.71 -4.67 -2.86
N ALA A 66 0.27 -3.93 -3.36
CA ALA A 66 0.27 -2.48 -3.29
C ALA A 66 1.24 -1.85 -4.29
N GLY A 67 0.86 -0.72 -4.89
CA GLY A 67 1.74 0.05 -5.73
C GLY A 67 1.26 1.46 -5.99
N LEU A 68 2.02 2.21 -6.75
CA LEU A 68 1.74 3.61 -7.07
C LEU A 68 0.63 3.72 -8.12
N ILE A 69 -0.11 4.82 -8.07
CA ILE A 69 -1.06 5.18 -9.12
C ILE A 69 -0.28 5.96 -10.19
N ASP A 70 -0.27 5.43 -11.40
CA ASP A 70 0.39 6.06 -12.54
C ASP A 70 -0.36 7.30 -13.03
N GLU A 71 0.34 8.16 -13.77
CA GLU A 71 -0.26 9.38 -14.35
C GLU A 71 -1.41 9.03 -15.30
N GLY A 72 -2.60 9.55 -15.02
CA GLY A 72 -3.81 9.32 -15.80
C GLY A 72 -4.59 8.05 -15.43
N GLU A 73 -4.07 7.26 -14.49
CA GLU A 73 -4.72 6.06 -13.97
C GLU A 73 -5.70 6.41 -12.84
N THR A 74 -6.85 5.74 -12.80
CA THR A 74 -7.72 5.82 -11.62
C THR A 74 -7.22 4.88 -10.52
N PRO A 75 -7.53 5.12 -9.23
CA PRO A 75 -7.14 4.22 -8.15
C PRO A 75 -7.62 2.77 -8.35
N GLU A 76 -8.79 2.57 -8.95
CA GLU A 76 -9.31 1.23 -9.25
C GLU A 76 -8.50 0.54 -10.36
N GLN A 77 -8.10 1.28 -11.39
CA GLN A 77 -7.24 0.75 -12.46
C GLN A 77 -5.88 0.33 -11.91
N ALA A 78 -5.26 1.18 -11.09
CA ALA A 78 -4.01 0.87 -10.41
C ALA A 78 -4.13 -0.40 -9.54
N ALA A 79 -5.19 -0.51 -8.74
CA ALA A 79 -5.40 -1.68 -7.90
C ALA A 79 -5.52 -2.99 -8.71
N ARG A 80 -6.17 -2.94 -9.89
CA ARG A 80 -6.27 -4.09 -10.78
C ARG A 80 -4.92 -4.43 -11.42
N ARG A 81 -4.19 -3.43 -11.89
CA ARG A 81 -2.87 -3.60 -12.50
C ARG A 81 -1.89 -4.21 -11.50
N GLU A 82 -1.76 -3.66 -10.31
CA GLU A 82 -0.88 -4.17 -9.25
C GLU A 82 -1.21 -5.61 -8.86
N LEU A 83 -2.49 -5.94 -8.72
CA LEU A 83 -2.90 -7.32 -8.43
C LEU A 83 -2.51 -8.30 -9.56
N GLN A 84 -2.55 -7.85 -10.82
CA GLN A 84 -2.15 -8.65 -11.98
C GLN A 84 -0.63 -8.81 -12.06
N GLU A 85 0.13 -7.76 -11.77
CA GLU A 85 1.60 -7.75 -11.80
C GLU A 85 2.17 -8.60 -10.67
N GLU A 86 1.81 -8.31 -9.42
CA GLU A 86 2.38 -8.96 -8.24
C GLU A 86 1.87 -10.38 -8.01
N ALA A 87 0.59 -10.67 -8.31
CA ALA A 87 -0.03 -11.94 -7.98
C ALA A 87 -0.57 -12.73 -9.18
N GLY A 88 -0.65 -12.14 -10.37
CA GLY A 88 -1.21 -12.78 -11.56
C GLY A 88 -2.73 -12.94 -11.50
N LEU A 89 -3.43 -12.10 -10.73
CA LEU A 89 -4.86 -12.14 -10.53
C LEU A 89 -5.53 -10.84 -10.95
N ASP A 90 -6.74 -10.91 -11.49
CA ASP A 90 -7.64 -9.78 -11.67
C ASP A 90 -8.90 -9.99 -10.82
N ALA A 91 -9.61 -8.91 -10.51
CA ALA A 91 -10.76 -8.95 -9.63
C ALA A 91 -11.73 -7.78 -9.85
N GLU A 92 -12.90 -7.87 -9.24
CA GLU A 92 -13.79 -6.73 -9.02
C GLU A 92 -13.34 -5.97 -7.78
N MET A 93 -13.10 -4.66 -7.94
CA MET A 93 -12.57 -3.81 -6.88
C MET A 93 -13.70 -3.04 -6.19
N THR A 94 -13.65 -2.99 -4.86
CA THR A 94 -14.53 -2.15 -4.04
C THR A 94 -13.67 -1.33 -3.09
N LEU A 95 -13.76 -0.01 -3.14
CA LEU A 95 -13.04 0.86 -2.21
C LEU A 95 -13.53 0.63 -0.77
N LEU A 96 -12.63 0.29 0.13
CA LEU A 96 -12.91 0.12 1.55
C LEU A 96 -12.66 1.41 2.33
N THR A 97 -11.51 2.05 2.10
CA THR A 97 -11.11 3.27 2.79
C THR A 97 -9.98 3.96 2.04
N GLN A 98 -9.69 5.20 2.46
CA GLN A 98 -8.49 5.92 2.06
C GLN A 98 -7.93 6.70 3.25
N PHE A 99 -6.62 6.87 3.31
CA PHE A 99 -5.95 7.63 4.36
C PHE A 99 -4.57 8.10 3.91
N TYR A 100 -4.05 9.13 4.57
CA TYR A 100 -2.66 9.53 4.41
C TYR A 100 -1.75 8.61 5.23
N SER A 101 -0.68 8.07 4.63
CA SER A 101 0.23 7.13 5.30
C SER A 101 1.01 7.79 6.45
N SER A 102 1.45 9.03 6.26
CA SER A 102 2.27 9.77 7.24
C SER A 102 2.00 11.28 7.19
N PRO A 103 0.77 11.75 7.54
CA PRO A 103 0.32 13.12 7.27
C PRO A 103 1.11 14.20 8.00
N GLY A 104 1.98 13.84 8.95
CA GLY A 104 2.85 14.77 9.65
C GLY A 104 3.97 15.34 8.76
N PHE A 105 4.36 14.63 7.69
CA PHE A 105 5.45 15.06 6.81
C PHE A 105 5.34 14.57 5.35
N CYS A 106 4.40 13.68 5.04
CA CYS A 106 4.23 13.10 3.71
C CYS A 106 2.77 13.21 3.26
N ASP A 107 2.54 13.55 1.99
CA ASP A 107 1.21 13.65 1.40
C ASP A 107 0.78 12.40 0.61
N GLU A 108 1.45 11.27 0.80
CA GLU A 108 1.03 10.00 0.22
C GLU A 108 -0.39 9.63 0.66
N LEU A 109 -1.34 9.66 -0.29
CA LEU A 109 -2.70 9.18 -0.10
C LEU A 109 -2.80 7.72 -0.53
N LEU A 110 -3.20 6.85 0.38
CA LEU A 110 -3.35 5.42 0.14
C LEU A 110 -4.83 5.05 0.04
N TYR A 111 -5.19 4.34 -1.03
CA TYR A 111 -6.51 3.77 -1.25
C TYR A 111 -6.48 2.26 -0.97
N VAL A 112 -7.36 1.76 -0.11
CA VAL A 112 -7.46 0.33 0.19
C VAL A 112 -8.71 -0.24 -0.46
N PHE A 113 -8.51 -1.25 -1.32
CA PHE A 113 -9.59 -1.94 -2.03
C PHE A 113 -9.81 -3.35 -1.51
N ALA A 114 -11.05 -3.82 -1.51
CA ALA A 114 -11.37 -5.24 -1.47
C ALA A 114 -11.45 -5.76 -2.90
N ALA A 115 -10.79 -6.88 -3.16
CA ALA A 115 -10.84 -7.63 -4.41
C ALA A 115 -11.73 -8.87 -4.23
N ARG A 116 -12.72 -9.03 -5.11
CA ARG A 116 -13.66 -10.16 -5.14
C ARG A 116 -13.69 -10.78 -6.53
N ASN A 117 -14.19 -12.02 -6.62
CA ASN A 117 -14.29 -12.74 -7.90
C ASN A 117 -12.93 -12.84 -8.59
N LEU A 118 -11.95 -13.33 -7.83
CA LEU A 118 -10.57 -13.50 -8.29
C LEU A 118 -10.52 -14.42 -9.51
N ARG A 119 -9.76 -14.02 -10.53
CA ARG A 119 -9.54 -14.79 -11.77
C ARG A 119 -8.11 -14.66 -12.23
N ASP A 120 -7.58 -15.70 -12.85
CA ASP A 120 -6.22 -15.68 -13.41
C ASP A 120 -6.08 -14.60 -14.49
N SER A 121 -5.10 -13.72 -14.32
CA SER A 121 -4.79 -12.65 -15.26
C SER A 121 -3.45 -12.02 -14.93
N ARG A 122 -2.38 -12.49 -15.53
CA ARG A 122 -1.03 -12.03 -15.24
C ARG A 122 -0.57 -10.95 -16.21
N LEU A 123 -0.03 -9.87 -15.65
CA LEU A 123 0.81 -8.90 -16.34
C LEU A 123 2.29 -9.13 -15.98
N PRO A 124 3.24 -8.64 -16.80
CA PRO A 124 4.66 -8.66 -16.42
C PRO A 124 4.87 -7.84 -15.15
N MET A 125 5.66 -8.37 -14.21
CA MET A 125 6.19 -7.60 -13.07
C MET A 125 7.29 -6.66 -13.54
N ASP A 126 7.60 -5.67 -12.72
CA ASP A 126 8.78 -4.84 -12.90
C ASP A 126 10.06 -5.68 -12.78
N ASP A 127 11.05 -5.42 -13.63
CA ASP A 127 12.27 -6.24 -13.77
C ASP A 127 13.13 -6.28 -12.48
N ASP A 128 12.93 -5.35 -11.55
CA ASP A 128 13.68 -5.21 -10.28
C ASP A 128 12.90 -5.72 -9.06
N GLU A 129 11.75 -6.34 -9.24
CA GLU A 129 10.94 -6.88 -8.16
C GLU A 129 11.14 -8.40 -7.99
N GLU A 130 11.50 -8.79 -6.77
CA GLU A 130 11.51 -10.19 -6.32
C GLU A 130 10.40 -10.38 -5.30
N ILE A 131 9.25 -10.89 -5.76
CA ILE A 131 8.03 -11.05 -4.96
C ILE A 131 7.71 -12.52 -4.76
N GLU A 132 7.50 -12.91 -3.49
CA GLU A 132 6.94 -14.20 -3.09
C GLU A 132 5.47 -14.02 -2.69
N VAL A 133 4.57 -14.75 -3.36
CA VAL A 133 3.13 -14.71 -3.07
C VAL A 133 2.79 -15.68 -1.94
N LEU A 134 2.04 -15.21 -0.94
CA LEU A 134 1.62 -15.96 0.24
C LEU A 134 0.10 -15.83 0.45
N TRP A 135 -0.49 -16.83 1.10
CA TRP A 135 -1.87 -16.79 1.57
C TRP A 135 -1.90 -17.04 3.07
N MET A 136 -2.52 -16.13 3.84
CA MET A 136 -2.63 -16.25 5.29
C MET A 136 -3.99 -15.76 5.77
N ARG A 137 -4.50 -16.33 6.85
CA ARG A 137 -5.71 -15.78 7.49
C ARG A 137 -5.44 -14.37 8.01
N PRO A 138 -6.36 -13.40 7.81
CA PRO A 138 -6.17 -12.01 8.26
C PRO A 138 -5.82 -11.91 9.75
N GLN A 139 -6.43 -12.74 10.60
CA GLN A 139 -6.12 -12.76 12.02
C GLN A 139 -4.67 -13.23 12.29
N ALA A 140 -4.18 -14.23 11.56
CA ALA A 140 -2.79 -14.70 11.71
C ALA A 140 -1.77 -13.63 11.29
N VAL A 141 -2.11 -12.83 10.27
CA VAL A 141 -1.29 -11.67 9.87
C VAL A 141 -1.21 -10.64 11.01
N LEU A 142 -2.36 -10.28 11.60
CA LEU A 142 -2.41 -9.34 12.73
C LEU A 142 -1.65 -9.88 13.96
N ASP A 143 -1.75 -11.17 14.24
CA ASP A 143 -1.05 -11.80 15.34
C ASP A 143 0.47 -11.78 15.11
N GLY A 144 0.94 -12.15 13.91
CA GLY A 144 2.35 -12.13 13.56
C GLY A 144 2.97 -10.72 13.55
N LEU A 145 2.21 -9.70 13.11
CA LEU A 145 2.65 -8.31 13.20
C LEU A 145 2.73 -7.81 14.65
N ARG A 146 1.82 -8.28 15.52
CA ARG A 146 1.79 -7.91 16.94
C ARG A 146 2.92 -8.54 17.72
N ASP A 147 3.24 -9.82 17.47
CA ASP A 147 4.29 -10.54 18.19
C ASP A 147 5.69 -10.39 17.57
N GLY A 148 5.77 -9.70 16.41
CA GLY A 148 7.03 -9.39 15.72
C GLY A 148 7.59 -10.55 14.88
N THR A 149 6.85 -11.62 14.67
CA THR A 149 7.23 -12.71 13.73
C THR A 149 7.05 -12.32 12.27
N LEU A 150 6.21 -11.32 12.00
CA LEU A 150 6.07 -10.66 10.72
C LEU A 150 6.46 -9.18 10.81
N VAL A 151 7.03 -8.68 9.71
CA VAL A 151 7.25 -7.24 9.49
C VAL A 151 6.32 -6.81 8.35
N GLY A 152 5.56 -5.75 8.53
CA GLY A 152 4.61 -5.29 7.51
C GLY A 152 4.35 -3.79 7.61
N SER A 153 3.39 -3.30 6.83
CA SER A 153 3.03 -1.89 6.71
C SER A 153 1.69 -1.55 7.38
N ALA A 154 1.42 -0.26 7.55
CA ALA A 154 0.10 0.22 8.00
C ALA A 154 -1.01 -0.20 7.02
N ALA A 155 -0.72 -0.23 5.71
CA ALA A 155 -1.64 -0.71 4.68
C ALA A 155 -2.04 -2.17 4.90
N THR A 156 -1.06 -3.03 5.21
CA THR A 156 -1.27 -4.46 5.50
C THR A 156 -2.12 -4.66 6.75
N ILE A 157 -1.84 -3.90 7.81
CA ILE A 157 -2.66 -3.92 9.04
C ILE A 157 -4.10 -3.52 8.71
N THR A 158 -4.29 -2.45 7.95
CA THR A 158 -5.61 -1.96 7.54
C THR A 158 -6.36 -3.01 6.73
N ALA A 159 -5.72 -3.59 5.71
CA ALA A 159 -6.30 -4.66 4.91
C ALA A 159 -6.69 -5.88 5.76
N ALA A 160 -5.82 -6.33 6.68
CA ALA A 160 -6.09 -7.45 7.55
C ALA A 160 -7.26 -7.19 8.52
N LEU A 161 -7.37 -5.98 9.08
CA LEU A 161 -8.51 -5.59 9.93
C LEU A 161 -9.84 -5.65 9.16
N PHE A 162 -9.88 -5.11 7.93
CA PHE A 162 -11.05 -5.25 7.07
C PHE A 162 -11.33 -6.71 6.70
N GLY A 163 -10.29 -7.51 6.46
CA GLY A 163 -10.42 -8.95 6.20
C GLY A 163 -11.12 -9.68 7.34
N VAL A 164 -10.71 -9.44 8.59
CA VAL A 164 -11.37 -10.00 9.77
C VAL A 164 -12.85 -9.58 9.85
N GLN A 165 -13.14 -8.29 9.60
CA GLN A 165 -14.51 -7.78 9.63
C GLN A 165 -15.38 -8.40 8.53
N LEU A 166 -14.89 -8.52 7.30
CA LEU A 166 -15.63 -9.09 6.18
C LEU A 166 -15.93 -10.58 6.39
N LEU A 167 -14.97 -11.34 6.92
CA LEU A 167 -15.15 -12.76 7.24
C LEU A 167 -16.16 -12.95 8.38
N ALA A 168 -16.13 -12.12 9.41
CA ALA A 168 -17.11 -12.16 10.49
C ALA A 168 -18.53 -11.82 10.00
N ALA A 169 -18.68 -10.84 9.10
CA ALA A 169 -19.97 -10.48 8.51
C ALA A 169 -20.53 -11.60 7.59
N GLY A 170 -19.67 -12.28 6.83
CA GLY A 170 -20.07 -13.42 5.99
C GLY A 170 -20.46 -14.66 6.78
N ALA A 171 -19.88 -14.87 7.95
CA ALA A 171 -20.26 -15.97 8.86
C ALA A 171 -21.58 -15.74 9.60
N ALA A 172 -22.12 -14.53 9.57
CA ALA A 172 -23.39 -14.15 10.22
C ALA A 172 -24.61 -14.22 9.26
N GLN A 173 -24.42 -14.59 7.99
CA GLN A 173 -25.47 -14.84 6.99
C GLN A 173 -25.66 -16.34 6.74
#